data_ef836e998efd23774103722ed07115e5
#
_entry.id   ef836e998efd23774103722ed07115e5
#
_cell.length_a   1.000
_cell.length_b   1.000
_cell.length_c   1.000
_cell.angle_alpha   90.00
_cell.angle_beta   90.00
_cell.angle_gamma   90.00
#
_symmetry.space_group_name_H-M   'P 1'
#
loop_
_entity.id
_entity.type
_entity.pdbx_description
1 polymer ?
#
loop_
_entity_poly.entity_id
_entity_poly.type
_entity_poly.pdbx_seq_one_letter_code
_entity_poly.pdbx_strand_id
1 'polypeptide(L)'
;ASIASEAEDFIDSFDYDVAARKKWAVTNKFIPANERICGDKIFVLTKYGTGNYGKLVREGKYESDPAYFADELVVAAAKKLREVVCNEDIKYLIPIPSLNHPSLVSSFTERLAKKLNCQYLDILGKTSKEEQKNKHTSVQQQKNIEDSVFIKDNTLSDANVLLIDDMVDSKWTITVAASKLVREAGMAKVFAFALANSQNSED
;
A
#
# COMPACT_ATOMS: atom_id res chain seq x y z
N ALA A 1 -30.03 10.74 10.22
CA ALA A 1 -29.28 10.05 9.15
C ALA A 1 -30.28 9.37 8.22
N SER A 2 -30.03 9.39 6.91
CA SER A 2 -30.85 8.63 5.96
C SER A 2 -30.46 7.15 6.00
N ILE A 3 -31.35 6.24 5.62
CA ILE A 3 -31.04 4.78 5.50
C ILE A 3 -29.81 4.54 4.61
N ALA A 4 -29.62 5.36 3.58
CA ALA A 4 -28.44 5.29 2.71
C ALA A 4 -27.12 5.63 3.45
N SER A 5 -27.14 6.65 4.32
CA SER A 5 -25.97 7.04 5.13
C SER A 5 -25.63 5.95 6.15
N GLU A 6 -26.61 5.36 6.78
CA GLU A 6 -26.39 4.26 7.75
C GLU A 6 -25.84 3.01 7.07
N ALA A 7 -26.27 2.72 5.85
CA ALA A 7 -25.74 1.61 5.06
C ALA A 7 -24.27 1.84 4.64
N GLU A 8 -23.90 3.06 4.27
CA GLU A 8 -22.53 3.42 3.93
C GLU A 8 -21.60 3.33 5.15
N ASP A 9 -22.03 3.86 6.29
CA ASP A 9 -21.28 3.78 7.56
C ASP A 9 -21.09 2.32 7.99
N PHE A 10 -22.10 1.46 7.77
CA PHE A 10 -22.00 0.04 8.04
C PHE A 10 -20.96 -0.64 7.12
N ILE A 11 -20.96 -0.34 5.82
CA ILE A 11 -19.98 -0.86 4.86
C ILE A 11 -18.56 -0.41 5.28
N ASP A 12 -18.37 0.84 5.66
CA ASP A 12 -17.07 1.37 6.07
C ASP A 12 -16.55 0.79 7.41
N SER A 13 -17.43 0.11 8.17
CA SER A 13 -17.05 -0.55 9.43
C SER A 13 -16.44 -1.95 9.28
N PHE A 14 -16.51 -2.56 8.09
CA PHE A 14 -15.92 -3.88 7.84
C PHE A 14 -14.40 -3.88 7.90
N ASP A 15 -13.84 -5.03 8.25
CA ASP A 15 -12.41 -5.28 8.11
C ASP A 15 -12.12 -5.76 6.68
N TYR A 16 -11.36 -4.97 5.95
CA TYR A 16 -10.94 -5.24 4.57
C TYR A 16 -9.49 -5.71 4.46
N ASP A 17 -8.84 -5.98 5.58
CA ASP A 17 -7.47 -6.47 5.59
C ASP A 17 -7.32 -7.75 4.77
N VAL A 18 -6.21 -7.87 4.07
CA VAL A 18 -5.94 -9.02 3.21
C VAL A 18 -4.65 -9.72 3.60
N ALA A 19 -4.59 -11.04 3.37
CA ALA A 19 -3.37 -11.80 3.59
C ALA A 19 -2.27 -11.36 2.62
N ALA A 20 -1.06 -11.16 3.14
CA ALA A 20 0.13 -10.92 2.33
C ALA A 20 0.58 -12.19 1.61
N ARG A 21 1.34 -12.02 0.53
CA ARG A 21 1.94 -13.16 -0.18
C ARG A 21 3.06 -13.77 0.65
N LYS A 22 3.10 -15.12 0.67
CA LYS A 22 4.13 -15.90 1.39
C LYS A 22 5.11 -16.59 0.48
N LYS A 23 4.81 -16.66 -0.83
CA LYS A 23 5.62 -17.36 -1.83
C LYS A 23 5.87 -16.49 -3.04
N TRP A 24 7.06 -16.63 -3.60
CA TRP A 24 7.39 -16.11 -4.91
C TRP A 24 6.70 -16.93 -6.02
N ALA A 25 6.12 -16.26 -7.02
CA ALA A 25 5.51 -16.98 -8.16
C ALA A 25 6.56 -17.59 -9.07
N VAL A 26 7.71 -16.93 -9.25
CA VAL A 26 8.78 -17.36 -10.15
C VAL A 26 9.41 -18.68 -9.68
N THR A 27 9.66 -18.81 -8.40
CA THR A 27 10.39 -19.97 -7.84
C THR A 27 9.49 -20.92 -7.08
N ASN A 28 8.26 -20.54 -6.79
CA ASN A 28 7.34 -21.23 -5.87
C ASN A 28 7.92 -21.47 -4.46
N LYS A 29 9.01 -20.78 -4.11
CA LYS A 29 9.63 -20.85 -2.78
C LYS A 29 8.99 -19.85 -1.83
N PHE A 30 9.02 -20.16 -0.54
CA PHE A 30 8.62 -19.20 0.47
C PHE A 30 9.54 -17.99 0.46
N ILE A 31 8.95 -16.82 0.60
CA ILE A 31 9.67 -15.58 0.90
C ILE A 31 10.26 -15.75 2.32
N PRO A 32 11.54 -15.46 2.55
CA PRO A 32 12.12 -15.50 3.90
C PRO A 32 11.27 -14.70 4.90
N ALA A 33 11.09 -15.22 6.11
CA ALA A 33 10.18 -14.63 7.09
C ALA A 33 10.52 -13.17 7.43
N ASN A 34 11.81 -12.84 7.47
CA ASN A 34 12.29 -11.48 7.69
C ASN A 34 12.09 -10.52 6.51
N GLU A 35 11.88 -11.04 5.30
CA GLU A 35 11.65 -10.25 4.09
C GLU A 35 10.15 -10.08 3.76
N ARG A 36 9.28 -10.77 4.48
CA ARG A 36 7.84 -10.69 4.30
C ARG A 36 7.25 -9.45 4.97
N ILE A 37 6.10 -9.03 4.48
CA ILE A 37 5.26 -8.07 5.18
C ILE A 37 4.95 -8.61 6.57
N CYS A 38 5.25 -7.82 7.59
CA CYS A 38 5.13 -8.21 8.99
C CYS A 38 3.69 -8.55 9.35
N GLY A 39 3.52 -9.64 10.11
CA GLY A 39 2.21 -10.17 10.46
C GLY A 39 1.48 -10.88 9.31
N ASP A 40 2.14 -11.11 8.16
CA ASP A 40 1.57 -11.74 6.96
C ASP A 40 0.23 -11.09 6.50
N LYS A 41 0.07 -9.79 6.78
CA LYS A 41 -1.17 -9.05 6.55
C LYS A 41 -0.89 -7.66 5.95
N ILE A 42 -1.73 -7.26 5.00
CA ILE A 42 -1.82 -5.90 4.48
C ILE A 42 -3.06 -5.25 5.09
N PHE A 43 -2.88 -4.15 5.81
CA PHE A 43 -4.00 -3.34 6.30
C PHE A 43 -4.69 -2.67 5.12
N VAL A 44 -6.01 -2.70 5.09
CA VAL A 44 -6.80 -2.08 4.02
C VAL A 44 -7.94 -1.28 4.62
N LEU A 45 -8.12 -0.04 4.17
CA LEU A 45 -9.16 0.83 4.71
C LEU A 45 -10.54 0.43 4.21
N THR A 46 -10.69 0.16 2.91
CA THR A 46 -12.01 -0.03 2.29
C THR A 46 -11.96 -0.95 1.06
N LYS A 47 -13.13 -1.31 0.54
CA LYS A 47 -13.27 -1.90 -0.79
C LYS A 47 -13.45 -0.79 -1.82
N TYR A 48 -12.71 -0.87 -2.93
CA TYR A 48 -12.73 0.13 -4.00
C TYR A 48 -14.15 0.37 -4.55
N GLY A 49 -14.56 1.64 -4.61
CA GLY A 49 -15.85 2.06 -5.17
C GLY A 49 -17.08 1.77 -4.30
N THR A 50 -16.91 1.24 -3.07
CA THR A 50 -18.02 0.92 -2.16
C THR A 50 -17.92 1.71 -0.85
N GLY A 51 -19.06 1.94 -0.19
CA GLY A 51 -19.13 2.78 1.01
C GLY A 51 -18.70 4.22 0.75
N ASN A 52 -18.54 5.01 1.80
CA ASN A 52 -18.06 6.39 1.67
C ASN A 52 -16.59 6.43 1.27
N TYR A 53 -15.74 5.68 1.96
CA TYR A 53 -14.29 5.70 1.71
C TYR A 53 -13.93 5.13 0.35
N GLY A 54 -14.56 4.04 -0.11
CA GLY A 54 -14.28 3.45 -1.41
C GLY A 54 -14.64 4.38 -2.57
N LYS A 55 -15.72 5.16 -2.43
CA LYS A 55 -16.10 6.21 -3.38
C LYS A 55 -15.08 7.34 -3.39
N LEU A 56 -14.64 7.85 -2.22
CA LEU A 56 -13.61 8.89 -2.10
C LEU A 56 -12.27 8.45 -2.71
N VAL A 57 -11.90 7.18 -2.60
CA VAL A 57 -10.69 6.64 -3.27
C VAL A 57 -10.84 6.70 -4.78
N ARG A 58 -12.00 6.30 -5.32
CA ARG A 58 -12.26 6.36 -6.77
C ARG A 58 -12.23 7.80 -7.29
N GLU A 59 -12.94 8.70 -6.63
CA GLU A 59 -13.02 10.11 -6.96
C GLU A 59 -11.63 10.76 -6.93
N GLY A 60 -10.86 10.55 -5.88
CA GLY A 60 -9.52 11.11 -5.74
C GLY A 60 -8.54 10.63 -6.79
N LYS A 61 -8.69 9.38 -7.26
CA LYS A 61 -7.77 8.79 -8.24
C LYS A 61 -8.12 9.12 -9.69
N TYR A 62 -9.41 9.17 -10.04
CA TYR A 62 -9.86 9.21 -11.43
C TYR A 62 -10.77 10.37 -11.78
N GLU A 63 -11.36 11.05 -10.80
CA GLU A 63 -12.35 12.12 -11.03
C GLU A 63 -11.81 13.49 -10.59
N SER A 64 -10.73 13.54 -9.81
CA SER A 64 -10.07 14.78 -9.39
C SER A 64 -8.95 15.17 -10.36
N ASP A 65 -8.82 16.48 -10.63
CA ASP A 65 -7.76 17.05 -11.43
C ASP A 65 -7.15 18.27 -10.72
N PRO A 66 -5.91 18.20 -10.24
CA PRO A 66 -5.03 17.01 -10.19
C PRO A 66 -5.58 15.91 -9.27
N ALA A 67 -5.17 14.65 -9.52
CA ALA A 67 -5.55 13.52 -8.67
C ALA A 67 -5.13 13.76 -7.20
N TYR A 68 -6.05 13.60 -6.27
CA TYR A 68 -5.85 13.94 -4.85
C TYR A 68 -6.80 13.16 -3.95
N PHE A 69 -6.26 12.51 -2.93
CA PHE A 69 -7.07 11.83 -1.91
C PHE A 69 -7.53 12.80 -0.84
N ALA A 70 -8.83 12.80 -0.55
CA ALA A 70 -9.46 13.66 0.43
C ALA A 70 -8.88 13.49 1.85
N ASP A 71 -8.93 14.54 2.67
CA ASP A 71 -8.41 14.52 4.04
C ASP A 71 -9.18 13.57 4.95
N GLU A 72 -10.43 13.27 4.65
CA GLU A 72 -11.24 12.25 5.32
C GLU A 72 -10.58 10.87 5.25
N LEU A 73 -9.97 10.52 4.12
CA LEU A 73 -9.22 9.27 3.97
C LEU A 73 -7.95 9.25 4.84
N VAL A 74 -7.28 10.39 4.98
CA VAL A 74 -6.12 10.53 5.88
C VAL A 74 -6.52 10.31 7.34
N VAL A 75 -7.64 10.91 7.75
CA VAL A 75 -8.16 10.76 9.12
C VAL A 75 -8.57 9.31 9.41
N ALA A 76 -9.29 8.68 8.48
CA ALA A 76 -9.73 7.29 8.61
C ALA A 76 -8.54 6.31 8.65
N ALA A 77 -7.56 6.49 7.75
CA ALA A 77 -6.33 5.68 7.73
C ALA A 77 -5.52 5.85 9.02
N ALA A 78 -5.37 7.10 9.51
CA ALA A 78 -4.67 7.35 10.76
C ALA A 78 -5.36 6.67 11.97
N LYS A 79 -6.71 6.70 12.01
CA LYS A 79 -7.48 6.00 13.05
C LYS A 79 -7.21 4.49 13.03
N LYS A 80 -7.24 3.87 11.85
CA LYS A 80 -6.99 2.43 11.66
C LYS A 80 -5.55 2.03 12.04
N LEU A 81 -4.56 2.87 11.72
CA LEU A 81 -3.14 2.52 11.84
C LEU A 81 -2.49 2.94 13.14
N ARG A 82 -3.11 3.80 13.95
CA ARG A 82 -2.51 4.38 15.16
C ARG A 82 -1.97 3.33 16.12
N GLU A 83 -2.74 2.27 16.36
CA GLU A 83 -2.35 1.22 17.30
C GLU A 83 -1.12 0.46 16.81
N VAL A 84 -1.11 0.02 15.55
CA VAL A 84 0.05 -0.71 15.00
C VAL A 84 1.29 0.17 14.92
N VAL A 85 1.13 1.45 14.56
CA VAL A 85 2.26 2.40 14.50
C VAL A 85 2.90 2.57 15.89
N CYS A 86 2.10 2.71 16.94
CA CYS A 86 2.61 2.84 18.30
C CYS A 86 3.22 1.52 18.81
N ASN A 87 2.52 0.40 18.66
CA ASN A 87 2.94 -0.88 19.24
C ASN A 87 4.19 -1.45 18.57
N GLU A 88 4.34 -1.22 17.26
CA GLU A 88 5.47 -1.72 16.47
C GLU A 88 6.59 -0.68 16.29
N ASP A 89 6.51 0.45 16.99
CA ASP A 89 7.49 1.54 16.92
C ASP A 89 7.83 1.93 15.45
N ILE A 90 6.80 2.10 14.62
CA ILE A 90 6.98 2.46 13.21
C ILE A 90 7.43 3.92 13.13
N LYS A 91 8.61 4.15 12.53
CA LYS A 91 9.23 5.47 12.43
C LYS A 91 8.93 6.17 11.12
N TYR A 92 8.83 5.42 10.03
CA TYR A 92 8.75 5.97 8.68
C TYR A 92 7.58 5.39 7.89
N LEU A 93 6.92 6.28 7.15
CA LEU A 93 5.95 5.92 6.14
C LEU A 93 6.57 6.10 4.75
N ILE A 94 6.49 5.07 3.92
CA ILE A 94 7.14 5.00 2.61
C ILE A 94 6.06 4.82 1.53
N PRO A 95 5.87 5.77 0.61
CA PRO A 95 4.92 5.62 -0.48
C PRO A 95 5.44 4.63 -1.54
N ILE A 96 4.56 3.81 -2.07
CA ILE A 96 4.82 3.07 -3.30
C ILE A 96 4.69 4.03 -4.48
N PRO A 97 5.72 4.15 -5.35
CA PRO A 97 5.69 5.10 -6.45
C PRO A 97 4.71 4.67 -7.54
N SER A 98 3.93 5.63 -8.05
CA SER A 98 3.03 5.47 -9.18
C SER A 98 3.58 6.24 -10.38
N LEU A 99 3.55 5.62 -11.57
CA LEU A 99 3.95 6.29 -12.80
C LEU A 99 2.85 7.17 -13.38
N ASN A 100 1.59 6.75 -13.21
CA ASN A 100 0.44 7.47 -13.76
C ASN A 100 0.03 8.67 -12.91
N HIS A 101 0.19 8.57 -11.59
CA HIS A 101 -0.13 9.62 -10.62
C HIS A 101 1.01 9.80 -9.62
N PRO A 102 2.15 10.40 -10.04
CA PRO A 102 3.38 10.41 -9.22
C PRO A 102 3.24 11.05 -7.85
N SER A 103 2.39 12.07 -7.72
CA SER A 103 2.20 12.80 -6.47
C SER A 103 1.05 12.26 -5.60
N LEU A 104 0.20 11.39 -6.12
CA LEU A 104 -1.04 10.98 -5.44
C LEU A 104 -0.77 10.24 -4.12
N VAL A 105 -0.03 9.12 -4.20
CA VAL A 105 0.31 8.30 -3.02
C VAL A 105 1.30 9.03 -2.13
N SER A 106 2.28 9.74 -2.70
CA SER A 106 3.28 10.48 -1.92
C SER A 106 2.65 11.62 -1.10
N SER A 107 1.77 12.43 -1.69
CA SER A 107 1.02 13.48 -0.97
C SER A 107 0.15 12.92 0.15
N PHE A 108 -0.56 11.82 -0.12
CA PHE A 108 -1.34 11.13 0.91
C PHE A 108 -0.44 10.62 2.04
N THR A 109 0.67 9.97 1.71
CA THR A 109 1.62 9.41 2.69
C THR A 109 2.24 10.50 3.56
N GLU A 110 2.62 11.64 2.98
CA GLU A 110 3.16 12.77 3.74
C GLU A 110 2.16 13.33 4.77
N ARG A 111 0.90 13.51 4.37
CA ARG A 111 -0.17 13.96 5.27
C ARG A 111 -0.47 12.93 6.37
N LEU A 112 -0.50 11.64 5.99
CA LEU A 112 -0.71 10.55 6.94
C LEU A 112 0.45 10.45 7.95
N ALA A 113 1.70 10.60 7.51
CA ALA A 113 2.87 10.60 8.39
C ALA A 113 2.79 11.73 9.43
N LYS A 114 2.44 12.94 9.02
CA LYS A 114 2.20 14.07 9.94
C LYS A 114 1.10 13.74 10.96
N LYS A 115 0.00 13.11 10.52
CA LYS A 115 -1.13 12.75 11.39
C LYS A 115 -0.79 11.66 12.41
N LEU A 116 0.13 10.75 12.05
CA LEU A 116 0.61 9.65 12.91
C LEU A 116 1.88 9.99 13.71
N ASN A 117 2.43 11.20 13.54
CA ASN A 117 3.70 11.62 14.11
C ASN A 117 4.88 10.73 13.70
N CYS A 118 4.86 10.29 12.43
CA CYS A 118 5.93 9.57 11.76
C CYS A 118 6.66 10.48 10.77
N GLN A 119 7.79 10.02 10.24
CA GLN A 119 8.51 10.68 9.18
C GLN A 119 8.09 10.11 7.81
N TYR A 120 7.95 11.00 6.84
CA TYR A 120 7.80 10.63 5.44
C TYR A 120 9.16 10.30 4.84
N LEU A 121 9.27 9.18 4.12
CA LEU A 121 10.53 8.72 3.53
C LEU A 121 10.32 8.27 2.07
N ASP A 122 10.82 9.03 1.11
CA ASP A 122 10.72 8.74 -0.32
C ASP A 122 12.00 8.04 -0.83
N ILE A 123 12.12 6.75 -0.55
CA ILE A 123 13.28 5.93 -0.94
C ILE A 123 12.98 4.88 -2.02
N LEU A 124 11.73 4.74 -2.43
CA LEU A 124 11.36 3.84 -3.52
C LEU A 124 11.28 4.61 -4.84
N GLY A 125 11.85 4.05 -5.87
CA GLY A 125 11.71 4.50 -7.25
C GLY A 125 11.04 3.44 -8.11
N LYS A 126 10.46 3.88 -9.24
CA LYS A 126 9.87 3.00 -10.25
C LYS A 126 10.22 3.50 -11.63
N THR A 127 10.73 2.61 -12.48
CA THR A 127 10.98 2.89 -13.90
C THR A 127 9.81 2.46 -14.75
N SER A 128 9.55 3.19 -15.85
CA SER A 128 8.61 2.74 -16.87
C SER A 128 9.25 1.59 -17.64
N LYS A 129 8.67 0.39 -17.56
CA LYS A 129 8.82 -0.60 -18.63
C LYS A 129 7.57 -0.55 -19.47
N GLU A 130 7.72 -0.57 -20.80
CA GLU A 130 6.58 -0.67 -21.71
C GLU A 130 5.73 -1.87 -21.30
N GLU A 131 4.50 -1.60 -20.87
CA GLU A 131 3.50 -2.62 -20.64
C GLU A 131 3.18 -3.29 -21.96
N GLN A 132 3.72 -4.46 -22.19
CA GLN A 132 3.11 -5.35 -23.19
C GLN A 132 1.71 -5.70 -22.66
N LYS A 133 0.69 -5.19 -23.36
CA LYS A 133 -0.75 -5.28 -23.03
C LYS A 133 -1.32 -6.71 -23.11
N ASN A 134 -0.65 -7.72 -22.57
CA ASN A 134 -1.14 -9.10 -22.58
C ASN A 134 -1.28 -9.64 -21.15
N LYS A 135 -2.29 -10.46 -20.95
CA LYS A 135 -2.64 -11.14 -19.69
C LYS A 135 -1.39 -11.68 -19.00
N HIS A 136 -0.87 -10.95 -18.04
CA HIS A 136 0.34 -11.33 -17.33
C HIS A 136 0.01 -12.40 -16.28
N THR A 137 0.69 -13.54 -16.38
CA THR A 137 0.70 -14.53 -15.29
C THR A 137 1.33 -13.92 -14.03
N SER A 138 1.03 -14.47 -12.86
CA SER A 138 1.66 -14.03 -11.61
C SER A 138 3.19 -14.00 -11.68
N VAL A 139 3.80 -14.92 -12.45
CA VAL A 139 5.25 -14.97 -12.70
C VAL A 139 5.73 -13.73 -13.46
N GLN A 140 5.03 -13.36 -14.53
CA GLN A 140 5.37 -12.16 -15.31
C GLN A 140 5.16 -10.88 -14.53
N GLN A 141 4.05 -10.78 -13.77
CA GLN A 141 3.78 -9.65 -12.89
C GLN A 141 4.90 -9.47 -11.87
N GLN A 142 5.30 -10.54 -11.18
CA GLN A 142 6.40 -10.48 -10.22
C GLN A 142 7.69 -9.97 -10.87
N LYS A 143 8.12 -10.57 -12.00
CA LYS A 143 9.34 -10.17 -12.71
C LYS A 143 9.31 -8.72 -13.15
N ASN A 144 8.21 -8.27 -13.75
CA ASN A 144 8.07 -6.89 -14.22
C ASN A 144 8.22 -5.89 -13.05
N ILE A 145 7.67 -6.23 -11.89
CA ILE A 145 7.75 -5.38 -10.71
C ILE A 145 9.17 -5.43 -10.11
N GLU A 146 9.78 -6.60 -9.98
CA GLU A 146 11.16 -6.77 -9.51
C GLU A 146 12.15 -5.93 -10.32
N ASP A 147 11.94 -5.89 -11.63
CA ASP A 147 12.79 -5.13 -12.55
C ASP A 147 12.50 -3.63 -12.57
N SER A 148 11.29 -3.19 -12.19
CA SER A 148 10.87 -1.79 -12.27
C SER A 148 11.01 -1.03 -10.96
N VAL A 149 10.83 -1.69 -9.80
CA VAL A 149 10.95 -1.07 -8.48
C VAL A 149 12.40 -1.13 -8.00
N PHE A 150 12.93 -0.01 -7.52
CA PHE A 150 14.30 0.07 -7.01
C PHE A 150 14.38 0.94 -5.75
N ILE A 151 15.45 0.74 -4.97
CA ILE A 151 15.77 1.59 -3.83
C ILE A 151 16.63 2.77 -4.33
N LYS A 152 16.22 3.99 -4.01
CA LYS A 152 17.03 5.20 -4.14
C LYS A 152 18.12 5.19 -3.08
N ASP A 153 19.06 6.14 -3.16
CA ASP A 153 20.05 6.33 -2.09
C ASP A 153 19.36 6.43 -0.74
N ASN A 154 19.79 5.56 0.17
CA ASN A 154 19.26 5.49 1.51
C ASN A 154 20.38 5.30 2.54
N THR A 155 20.43 6.19 3.52
CA THR A 155 21.36 6.12 4.66
C THR A 155 20.72 5.55 5.92
N LEU A 156 19.41 5.25 5.88
CA LEU A 156 18.66 4.71 7.02
C LEU A 156 18.66 3.18 6.96
N SER A 157 18.82 2.58 8.11
CA SER A 157 18.74 1.12 8.30
C SER A 157 18.15 0.81 9.68
N ASP A 158 17.82 -0.44 9.90
CA ASP A 158 17.35 -0.98 11.18
C ASP A 158 16.12 -0.25 11.77
N ALA A 159 15.21 0.17 10.89
CA ALA A 159 13.96 0.83 11.29
C ALA A 159 12.74 -0.01 10.91
N ASN A 160 11.68 0.11 11.71
CA ASN A 160 10.36 -0.39 11.36
C ASN A 160 9.65 0.64 10.50
N VAL A 161 9.12 0.20 9.37
CA VAL A 161 8.52 1.07 8.36
C VAL A 161 7.15 0.58 7.92
N LEU A 162 6.31 1.49 7.46
CA LEU A 162 5.00 1.20 6.88
C LEU A 162 4.98 1.62 5.41
N LEU A 163 4.82 0.64 4.53
CA LEU A 163 4.56 0.87 3.10
C LEU A 163 3.13 1.34 2.89
N ILE A 164 2.96 2.36 2.06
CA ILE A 164 1.67 2.95 1.71
C ILE A 164 1.42 2.79 0.22
N ASP A 165 0.29 2.20 -0.13
CA ASP A 165 -0.20 2.10 -1.51
C ASP A 165 -1.63 2.65 -1.62
N ASP A 166 -2.08 2.96 -2.83
CA ASP A 166 -3.47 3.37 -3.06
C ASP A 166 -4.41 2.17 -3.21
N MET A 167 -3.99 1.13 -3.88
CA MET A 167 -4.81 -0.06 -4.10
C MET A 167 -4.00 -1.36 -4.05
N VAL A 168 -4.60 -2.39 -3.47
CA VAL A 168 -4.13 -3.77 -3.62
C VAL A 168 -5.00 -4.53 -4.60
N ASP A 169 -4.34 -5.18 -5.56
CA ASP A 169 -4.92 -6.12 -6.50
C ASP A 169 -4.13 -7.43 -6.44
N SER A 170 -3.15 -7.63 -7.30
CA SER A 170 -2.31 -8.85 -7.29
C SER A 170 -1.35 -8.95 -6.09
N LYS A 171 -1.19 -7.90 -5.32
CA LYS A 171 -0.26 -7.74 -4.18
C LYS A 171 1.24 -7.82 -4.53
N TRP A 172 1.62 -7.95 -5.82
CA TRP A 172 3.03 -8.10 -6.19
C TRP A 172 3.83 -6.82 -5.92
N THR A 173 3.30 -5.64 -6.21
CA THR A 173 4.01 -4.38 -6.00
C THR A 173 4.42 -4.21 -4.54
N ILE A 174 3.47 -4.39 -3.63
CA ILE A 174 3.71 -4.22 -2.19
C ILE A 174 4.61 -5.32 -1.62
N THR A 175 4.50 -6.56 -2.15
CA THR A 175 5.33 -7.70 -1.74
C THR A 175 6.78 -7.51 -2.15
N VAL A 176 7.04 -7.16 -3.40
CA VAL A 176 8.40 -6.93 -3.92
C VAL A 176 9.04 -5.72 -3.24
N ALA A 177 8.30 -4.62 -3.08
CA ALA A 177 8.78 -3.43 -2.39
C ALA A 177 9.19 -3.74 -0.94
N ALA A 178 8.38 -4.51 -0.21
CA ALA A 178 8.69 -4.93 1.16
C ALA A 178 10.00 -5.74 1.22
N SER A 179 10.15 -6.76 0.39
CA SER A 179 11.37 -7.57 0.34
C SER A 179 12.61 -6.74 -0.01
N LYS A 180 12.51 -5.81 -0.97
CA LYS A 180 13.63 -4.91 -1.32
C LYS A 180 13.99 -3.97 -0.19
N LEU A 181 13.03 -3.42 0.54
CA LEU A 181 13.29 -2.56 1.70
C LEU A 181 14.10 -3.30 2.78
N VAL A 182 13.83 -4.57 3.01
CA VAL A 182 14.65 -5.37 3.95
C VAL A 182 16.02 -5.68 3.38
N ARG A 183 16.08 -6.25 2.16
CA ARG A 183 17.34 -6.76 1.59
C ARG A 183 18.31 -5.66 1.13
N GLU A 184 17.78 -4.60 0.53
CA GLU A 184 18.59 -3.58 -0.15
C GLU A 184 18.71 -2.30 0.68
N ALA A 185 17.71 -1.96 1.48
CA ALA A 185 17.73 -0.78 2.35
C ALA A 185 17.97 -1.10 3.84
N GLY A 186 18.03 -2.39 4.23
CA GLY A 186 18.35 -2.81 5.59
C GLY A 186 17.26 -2.50 6.62
N MET A 187 16.00 -2.38 6.21
CA MET A 187 14.90 -2.14 7.16
C MET A 187 14.66 -3.36 8.04
N ALA A 188 14.35 -3.13 9.32
CA ALA A 188 14.15 -4.20 10.31
C ALA A 188 12.84 -4.94 10.09
N LYS A 189 11.73 -4.21 10.00
CA LYS A 189 10.39 -4.74 9.74
C LYS A 189 9.66 -3.85 8.75
N VAL A 190 8.92 -4.47 7.82
CA VAL A 190 8.08 -3.77 6.87
C VAL A 190 6.62 -4.17 7.08
N PHE A 191 5.81 -3.21 7.46
CA PHE A 191 4.34 -3.30 7.50
C PHE A 191 3.77 -2.72 6.21
N ALA A 192 2.52 -3.01 5.90
CA ALA A 192 1.90 -2.56 4.68
C ALA A 192 0.45 -2.11 4.87
N PHE A 193 0.09 -1.02 4.21
CA PHE A 193 -1.25 -0.48 4.15
C PHE A 193 -1.61 -0.07 2.72
N ALA A 194 -2.85 -0.30 2.33
CA ALA A 194 -3.43 0.26 1.12
C ALA A 194 -4.78 0.93 1.42
N LEU A 195 -5.11 1.97 0.67
CA LEU A 195 -6.41 2.63 0.82
C LEU A 195 -7.55 1.71 0.45
N ALA A 196 -7.45 0.99 -0.68
CA ALA A 196 -8.54 0.14 -1.13
C ALA A 196 -8.08 -1.23 -1.64
N ASN A 197 -8.96 -2.21 -1.48
CA ASN A 197 -8.88 -3.50 -2.15
C ASN A 197 -9.72 -3.47 -3.41
N SER A 198 -9.11 -3.75 -4.56
CA SER A 198 -9.79 -3.86 -5.86
C SER A 198 -10.09 -5.30 -6.28
N GLN A 199 -9.67 -6.30 -5.49
CA GLN A 199 -10.00 -7.70 -5.78
C GLN A 199 -11.52 -7.92 -5.69
N ASN A 200 -12.05 -8.55 -6.72
CA ASN A 200 -13.39 -9.14 -6.61
C ASN A 200 -13.34 -10.27 -5.59
N SER A 201 -14.37 -10.38 -4.77
CA SER A 201 -14.49 -11.32 -3.64
C SER A 201 -14.64 -12.81 -4.07
N GLU A 202 -14.01 -13.18 -5.17
CA GLU A 202 -13.98 -14.55 -5.70
C GLU A 202 -12.52 -14.94 -5.95
N ASP A 203 -11.78 -15.22 -4.83
CA ASP A 203 -10.59 -16.11 -4.82
C ASP A 203 -10.30 -16.57 -3.38
#